data_631c39892ab0593512f91e271a27bd7c
#
_entry.id   631c39892ab0593512f91e271a27bd7c
#
_cell.length_a   1.000
_cell.length_b   1.000
_cell.length_c   1.000
_cell.angle_alpha   90.00
_cell.angle_beta   90.00
_cell.angle_gamma   90.00
#
_symmetry.space_group_name_H-M   'P 1'
#
loop_
_entity.id
_entity.type
_entity.pdbx_description
1 polymer ?
#
loop_
_entity_poly.entity_id
_entity_poly.type
_entity_poly.pdbx_seq_one_letter_code
_entity_poly.pdbx_strand_id
1 'polypeptide(L)'
;MKLGNVLTFVFLLLLGLLQACSEDDDKMAEPTAGGLMDFSFLTVDGDVISSESLSGQPYVLVVFNTGCKDCRQELPVVDKVYGAYRDRLQFHIVAYKEDRESVSGYWKDNDFTMPFVIPADPAVIRPLAPVGIPQIYVVSAEGQVLATFNDRNIPDFNRLSEAVEACLDGQSKSADTVNVHVRLNAPFRSSSDIGGGTVIASESLISSVRLFFFNSDTKKLVAYHDIDDITPLATSVDNQYDFTYLLPAVRLPLGYYDIFAIANYNNIPDNIEYENQLLALEDSVSYADGIMSTLSSEGAIMSSCASENLRQDFTGKVNSHVYVEVNMERVVAKVVLGKVKDVFELSHDGEVYAYVNLTNYKFVNLNTRFYLFRHKARLSRFEQPVEYLLPDNFASDSGADDEYVIDPLFFRKDGSKSSFSYLSSVFKHYYSDSSMSDFAAFPSSGQYGTAYILENCAYATYQNSGALTGIVFKASVNPSCVYLYDEQQGTFIRETRPEMFAETLYLYDYKFYNSIRDVNRASGLYLDVLKRYSDDELETYGIKQVFYNMGVFETFYTYWIAHSGDSGAMRYGIVRNNFYRLMVSSIEGLGKSAVITVLGN
;
A
#
# COMPACT_ATOMS: atom_id res chain seq x y z
N MET A 1 53.62 21.72 -19.44
CA MET A 1 53.91 21.85 -17.99
C MET A 1 53.30 23.16 -17.50
N LYS A 2 52.48 23.18 -16.47
CA LYS A 2 51.79 24.31 -15.80
C LYS A 2 50.35 24.59 -16.24
N LEU A 3 49.48 23.57 -16.27
CA LEU A 3 48.05 23.78 -16.14
C LEU A 3 47.41 22.90 -15.00
N GLY A 4 48.17 21.94 -14.46
CA GLY A 4 47.68 21.04 -13.40
C GLY A 4 47.67 21.64 -11.99
N ASN A 5 48.56 22.63 -11.73
CA ASN A 5 48.72 23.16 -10.36
C ASN A 5 47.74 24.29 -10.00
N VAL A 6 47.07 24.89 -10.98
CA VAL A 6 46.07 25.94 -10.71
C VAL A 6 44.70 25.36 -10.39
N LEU A 7 44.37 24.20 -11.00
CA LEU A 7 43.10 23.52 -10.70
C LEU A 7 43.10 22.87 -9.31
N THR A 8 44.24 22.36 -8.85
CA THR A 8 44.35 21.74 -7.51
C THR A 8 44.28 22.78 -6.40
N PHE A 9 44.79 24.02 -6.65
CA PHE A 9 44.73 25.09 -5.65
C PHE A 9 43.30 25.70 -5.54
N VAL A 10 42.57 25.78 -6.65
CA VAL A 10 41.16 26.24 -6.66
C VAL A 10 40.26 25.21 -6.02
N PHE A 11 40.52 23.91 -6.18
CA PHE A 11 39.75 22.84 -5.56
C PHE A 11 39.99 22.76 -4.03
N LEU A 12 41.21 23.01 -3.57
CA LEU A 12 41.55 23.09 -2.14
C LEU A 12 41.03 24.37 -1.48
N LEU A 13 40.92 25.48 -2.22
CA LEU A 13 40.29 26.71 -1.68
C LEU A 13 38.74 26.60 -1.65
N LEU A 14 38.13 25.84 -2.56
CA LEU A 14 36.70 25.59 -2.52
C LEU A 14 36.33 24.58 -1.41
N LEU A 15 37.19 23.59 -1.11
CA LEU A 15 36.96 22.71 0.06
C LEU A 15 37.16 23.44 1.40
N GLY A 16 38.01 24.46 1.44
CA GLY A 16 38.24 25.27 2.65
C GLY A 16 37.13 26.27 2.94
N LEU A 17 36.27 26.60 1.97
CA LEU A 17 35.12 27.51 2.15
C LEU A 17 33.81 26.77 2.44
N LEU A 18 33.78 25.45 2.33
CA LEU A 18 32.64 24.60 2.74
C LEU A 18 32.73 24.11 4.19
N GLN A 19 33.81 24.45 4.91
CA GLN A 19 34.02 24.06 6.31
C GLN A 19 33.74 25.18 7.33
N ALA A 20 33.11 26.28 6.92
CA ALA A 20 32.82 27.42 7.79
C ALA A 20 31.31 27.71 7.94
N CYS A 21 30.45 26.72 7.82
CA CYS A 21 29.06 26.73 8.28
C CYS A 21 28.68 25.29 8.71
N SER A 22 29.38 24.74 9.70
CA SER A 22 28.76 23.76 10.57
C SER A 22 28.18 24.57 11.73
N GLU A 23 26.94 24.94 11.63
CA GLU A 23 26.14 25.07 12.84
C GLU A 23 26.27 23.72 13.54
N ASP A 24 26.74 23.77 14.77
CA ASP A 24 26.69 22.64 15.68
C ASP A 24 25.24 22.21 15.81
N ASP A 25 24.81 21.27 14.96
CA ASP A 25 23.73 20.39 15.29
C ASP A 25 24.24 19.53 16.46
N ASP A 26 24.05 20.06 17.67
CA ASP A 26 24.02 19.27 18.88
C ASP A 26 22.97 18.14 18.65
N LYS A 27 23.44 17.00 18.16
CA LYS A 27 22.70 15.74 18.26
C LYS A 27 22.50 15.50 19.74
N MET A 28 21.38 15.99 20.26
CA MET A 28 20.95 15.69 21.60
C MET A 28 20.75 14.20 21.69
N ALA A 29 21.47 13.57 22.63
CA ALA A 29 21.30 12.17 22.96
C ALA A 29 19.82 11.95 23.28
N GLU A 30 19.18 11.04 22.56
CA GLU A 30 17.89 10.50 22.96
C GLU A 30 17.99 9.97 24.38
N PRO A 31 16.92 10.08 25.21
CA PRO A 31 16.93 9.54 26.54
C PRO A 31 17.23 8.05 26.46
N THR A 32 18.41 7.66 26.89
CA THR A 32 18.81 6.26 26.99
C THR A 32 17.84 5.53 27.90
N ALA A 33 17.38 4.37 27.48
CA ALA A 33 16.54 3.48 28.27
C ALA A 33 17.09 3.31 29.68
N GLY A 34 16.42 3.90 30.67
CA GLY A 34 16.83 3.72 32.07
C GLY A 34 16.46 4.86 33.02
N GLY A 35 16.45 6.09 32.63
CA GLY A 35 16.12 7.21 33.52
C GLY A 35 15.96 8.51 32.76
N LEU A 36 15.21 9.44 33.31
CA LEU A 36 15.23 10.81 32.83
C LEU A 36 16.67 11.31 33.00
N MET A 37 17.18 12.05 31.98
CA MET A 37 18.52 12.63 32.08
C MET A 37 18.60 13.52 33.33
N ASP A 38 19.77 13.61 33.92
CA ASP A 38 20.00 14.51 35.04
C ASP A 38 19.69 15.95 34.64
N PHE A 39 18.82 16.57 35.40
CA PHE A 39 18.44 17.98 35.20
C PHE A 39 18.47 18.72 36.51
N SER A 40 18.72 20.00 36.42
CA SER A 40 18.61 20.94 37.54
C SER A 40 18.33 22.34 36.98
N PHE A 41 17.31 23.01 37.51
CA PHE A 41 17.02 24.39 37.14
C PHE A 41 16.48 25.19 38.32
N LEU A 42 16.79 26.47 38.30
CA LEU A 42 16.26 27.47 39.25
C LEU A 42 14.92 27.98 38.71
N THR A 43 13.92 28.06 39.57
CA THR A 43 12.64 28.74 39.26
C THR A 43 12.75 30.25 39.48
N VAL A 44 11.82 31.03 38.90
CA VAL A 44 11.74 32.46 39.15
C VAL A 44 11.40 32.79 40.61
N ASP A 45 10.90 31.83 41.38
CA ASP A 45 10.60 31.97 42.82
C ASP A 45 11.82 31.67 43.71
N GLY A 46 12.92 31.21 43.11
CA GLY A 46 14.16 30.90 43.81
C GLY A 46 14.29 29.47 44.29
N ASP A 47 13.33 28.61 43.93
CA ASP A 47 13.40 27.17 44.24
C ASP A 47 14.26 26.43 43.20
N VAL A 48 14.96 25.36 43.63
CA VAL A 48 15.72 24.48 42.75
C VAL A 48 14.93 23.22 42.54
N ILE A 49 14.63 22.87 41.30
CA ILE A 49 14.05 21.58 40.91
C ILE A 49 15.12 20.79 40.15
N SER A 50 15.44 19.58 40.65
CA SER A 50 16.44 18.72 40.03
C SER A 50 16.03 17.26 40.14
N SER A 51 16.58 16.41 39.27
CA SER A 51 16.41 14.97 39.32
C SER A 51 16.84 14.42 40.68
N GLU A 52 17.87 15.00 41.30
CA GLU A 52 18.33 14.63 42.65
C GLU A 52 17.31 15.02 43.74
N SER A 53 16.74 16.23 43.67
CA SER A 53 15.75 16.69 44.66
C SER A 53 14.41 15.95 44.56
N LEU A 54 14.13 15.33 43.43
CA LEU A 54 12.92 14.53 43.20
C LEU A 54 13.14 13.03 43.43
N SER A 55 14.38 12.61 43.69
CA SER A 55 14.72 11.21 43.93
C SER A 55 14.04 10.68 45.21
N GLY A 56 13.59 9.42 45.16
CA GLY A 56 12.94 8.76 46.28
C GLY A 56 11.43 8.95 46.37
N GLN A 57 10.84 9.75 45.48
CA GLN A 57 9.38 9.89 45.34
C GLN A 57 8.96 9.84 43.87
N PRO A 58 7.84 9.19 43.54
CA PRO A 58 7.36 9.20 42.17
C PRO A 58 6.78 10.57 41.82
N TYR A 59 6.93 10.98 40.55
CA TYR A 59 6.44 12.27 40.06
C TYR A 59 6.02 12.24 38.61
N VAL A 60 5.17 13.20 38.24
CA VAL A 60 4.88 13.56 36.85
C VAL A 60 5.54 14.88 36.51
N LEU A 61 6.34 14.89 35.45
CA LEU A 61 6.97 16.09 34.91
C LEU A 61 6.33 16.43 33.57
N VAL A 62 5.79 17.65 33.45
CA VAL A 62 5.13 18.13 32.23
C VAL A 62 5.86 19.37 31.73
N VAL A 63 6.25 19.40 30.47
CA VAL A 63 6.81 20.58 29.81
C VAL A 63 5.80 21.11 28.79
N PHE A 64 5.39 22.35 28.94
CA PHE A 64 4.30 22.92 28.15
C PHE A 64 4.54 24.36 27.73
N ASN A 65 3.70 24.89 26.82
CA ASN A 65 3.56 26.28 26.50
C ASN A 65 2.10 26.60 26.16
N THR A 66 1.53 27.67 26.72
CA THR A 66 0.11 28.00 26.53
C THR A 66 -0.23 28.45 25.10
N GLY A 67 0.76 28.83 24.29
CA GLY A 67 0.62 29.14 22.88
C GLY A 67 0.57 27.89 21.99
N CYS A 68 1.03 26.74 22.48
CA CYS A 68 1.03 25.48 21.75
C CYS A 68 -0.37 24.87 21.68
N LYS A 69 -0.82 24.49 20.48
CA LYS A 69 -2.15 23.92 20.27
C LYS A 69 -2.32 22.58 20.99
N ASP A 70 -1.32 21.72 20.92
CA ASP A 70 -1.36 20.36 21.46
C ASP A 70 -1.27 20.39 22.99
N CYS A 71 -0.47 21.31 23.57
CA CYS A 71 -0.48 21.56 25.00
C CYS A 71 -1.86 21.99 25.51
N ARG A 72 -2.60 22.79 24.75
CA ARG A 72 -3.97 23.18 25.11
C ARG A 72 -4.97 22.05 25.15
N GLN A 73 -4.73 20.98 24.39
CA GLN A 73 -5.54 19.76 24.43
C GLN A 73 -5.16 18.88 25.62
N GLU A 74 -3.89 18.84 25.98
CA GLU A 74 -3.35 17.95 27.00
C GLU A 74 -3.49 18.52 28.43
N LEU A 75 -3.28 19.81 28.64
CA LEU A 75 -3.35 20.43 29.96
C LEU A 75 -4.65 20.16 30.74
N PRO A 76 -5.86 20.15 30.12
CA PRO A 76 -7.10 19.76 30.81
C PRO A 76 -7.10 18.30 31.29
N VAL A 77 -6.41 17.41 30.59
CA VAL A 77 -6.26 16.01 31.00
C VAL A 77 -5.31 15.92 32.19
N VAL A 78 -4.18 16.63 32.12
CA VAL A 78 -3.20 16.69 33.22
C VAL A 78 -3.84 17.24 34.49
N ASP A 79 -4.65 18.32 34.40
CA ASP A 79 -5.32 18.91 35.57
C ASP A 79 -6.34 17.94 36.21
N LYS A 80 -7.07 17.17 35.42
CA LYS A 80 -7.96 16.13 35.93
C LYS A 80 -7.20 15.03 36.66
N VAL A 81 -6.09 14.57 36.08
CA VAL A 81 -5.22 13.55 36.71
C VAL A 81 -4.56 14.12 37.97
N TYR A 82 -4.10 15.35 37.93
CA TYR A 82 -3.61 16.07 39.13
C TYR A 82 -4.67 16.07 40.23
N GLY A 83 -5.90 16.45 39.93
CA GLY A 83 -6.99 16.44 40.89
C GLY A 83 -7.26 15.08 41.55
N ALA A 84 -7.05 13.98 40.79
CA ALA A 84 -7.25 12.61 41.30
C ALA A 84 -6.07 12.07 42.12
N TYR A 85 -4.84 12.51 41.84
CA TYR A 85 -3.63 11.87 42.37
C TYR A 85 -2.70 12.79 43.17
N ARG A 86 -2.95 14.10 43.29
CA ARG A 86 -2.08 15.11 43.94
C ARG A 86 -1.68 14.76 45.37
N ASP A 87 -2.50 14.01 46.10
CA ASP A 87 -2.22 13.58 47.46
C ASP A 87 -1.30 12.34 47.56
N ARG A 88 -1.02 11.73 46.40
CA ARG A 88 -0.24 10.47 46.30
C ARG A 88 1.04 10.61 45.49
N LEU A 89 1.12 11.64 44.63
CA LEU A 89 2.18 11.81 43.62
C LEU A 89 2.48 13.30 43.44
N GLN A 90 3.74 13.64 43.21
CA GLN A 90 4.15 15.02 42.89
C GLN A 90 3.93 15.35 41.41
N PHE A 91 3.51 16.57 41.12
CA PHE A 91 3.36 17.07 39.75
C PHE A 91 4.21 18.33 39.58
N HIS A 92 5.08 18.32 38.58
CA HIS A 92 5.92 19.44 38.17
C HIS A 92 5.53 19.88 36.77
N ILE A 93 4.70 20.95 36.69
CA ILE A 93 4.16 21.49 35.45
C ILE A 93 5.03 22.68 35.05
N VAL A 94 5.94 22.47 34.10
CA VAL A 94 7.03 23.40 33.78
C VAL A 94 6.73 24.19 32.51
N ALA A 95 6.64 25.50 32.62
CA ALA A 95 6.42 26.38 31.47
C ALA A 95 7.71 26.54 30.64
N TYR A 96 7.60 26.40 29.34
CA TYR A 96 8.71 26.57 28.41
C TYR A 96 8.58 27.84 27.60
N LYS A 97 9.53 28.79 27.83
CA LYS A 97 9.57 30.12 27.16
C LYS A 97 8.31 30.94 27.38
N GLU A 98 7.81 30.97 28.58
CA GLU A 98 6.67 31.80 28.98
C GLU A 98 6.96 32.56 30.29
N ASP A 99 6.26 33.65 30.47
CA ASP A 99 6.26 34.40 31.72
C ASP A 99 5.08 34.01 32.61
N ARG A 100 5.20 34.38 33.88
CA ARG A 100 4.19 34.06 34.92
C ARG A 100 2.82 34.67 34.62
N GLU A 101 2.77 35.91 34.08
CA GLU A 101 1.52 36.60 33.81
C GLU A 101 0.71 35.87 32.73
N SER A 102 1.37 35.47 31.63
CA SER A 102 0.77 34.72 30.54
C SER A 102 0.21 33.39 31.02
N VAL A 103 1.02 32.60 31.77
CA VAL A 103 0.59 31.30 32.30
C VAL A 103 -0.55 31.48 33.31
N SER A 104 -0.44 32.46 34.26
CA SER A 104 -1.50 32.70 35.26
C SER A 104 -2.82 33.12 34.63
N GLY A 105 -2.77 33.91 33.55
CA GLY A 105 -3.95 34.28 32.78
C GLY A 105 -4.63 33.06 32.19
N TYR A 106 -3.86 32.21 31.53
CA TYR A 106 -4.38 30.99 30.92
C TYR A 106 -4.93 30.01 31.95
N TRP A 107 -4.25 29.83 33.12
CA TRP A 107 -4.74 28.97 34.23
C TRP A 107 -6.10 29.44 34.73
N LYS A 108 -6.24 30.74 34.94
CA LYS A 108 -7.49 31.35 35.41
C LYS A 108 -8.62 31.17 34.38
N ASP A 109 -8.33 31.37 33.11
CA ASP A 109 -9.33 31.27 32.04
C ASP A 109 -9.83 29.84 31.82
N ASN A 110 -9.06 28.82 32.25
CA ASN A 110 -9.40 27.40 32.13
C ASN A 110 -9.73 26.72 33.47
N ASP A 111 -9.79 27.49 34.59
CA ASP A 111 -10.05 26.98 35.94
C ASP A 111 -9.10 25.86 36.40
N PHE A 112 -7.83 25.87 35.96
CA PHE A 112 -6.85 24.85 36.33
C PHE A 112 -6.44 24.97 37.79
N THR A 113 -6.35 23.81 38.47
CA THR A 113 -6.01 23.70 39.90
C THR A 113 -4.59 23.22 40.15
N MET A 114 -3.95 22.62 39.15
CA MET A 114 -2.57 22.13 39.23
C MET A 114 -1.58 23.31 39.35
N PRO A 115 -0.51 23.21 40.17
CA PRO A 115 0.52 24.22 40.26
C PRO A 115 1.38 24.23 38.99
N PHE A 116 1.97 25.35 38.65
CA PHE A 116 2.97 25.46 37.59
C PHE A 116 4.23 26.18 38.09
N VAL A 117 5.35 25.92 37.40
CA VAL A 117 6.63 26.55 37.67
C VAL A 117 7.18 27.22 36.41
N ILE A 118 7.85 28.35 36.61
CA ILE A 118 8.54 29.11 35.56
C ILE A 118 10.06 28.94 35.79
N PRO A 119 10.82 28.39 34.86
CA PRO A 119 12.28 28.35 34.95
C PRO A 119 12.86 29.75 34.81
N ALA A 120 13.85 30.11 35.62
CA ALA A 120 14.56 31.36 35.52
C ALA A 120 15.34 31.50 34.19
N ASP A 121 15.83 30.38 33.66
CA ASP A 121 16.42 30.29 32.33
C ASP A 121 15.66 29.20 31.51
N PRO A 122 14.90 29.61 30.48
CA PRO A 122 14.18 28.62 29.65
C PRO A 122 15.09 27.69 28.86
N ALA A 123 16.36 28.02 28.65
CA ALA A 123 17.28 27.20 27.87
C ALA A 123 17.57 25.85 28.55
N VAL A 124 17.53 25.80 29.89
CA VAL A 124 17.80 24.57 30.67
C VAL A 124 16.68 23.53 30.55
N ILE A 125 15.50 23.92 30.07
CA ILE A 125 14.35 23.02 29.89
C ILE A 125 14.37 22.32 28.53
N ARG A 126 15.13 22.83 27.56
CA ARG A 126 15.22 22.25 26.22
C ARG A 126 15.55 20.74 26.22
N PRO A 127 16.51 20.24 27.04
CA PRO A 127 16.79 18.83 27.14
C PRO A 127 15.63 17.95 27.61
N LEU A 128 14.67 18.52 28.36
CA LEU A 128 13.48 17.83 28.85
C LEU A 128 12.36 17.77 27.79
N ALA A 129 12.50 18.48 26.67
CA ALA A 129 11.57 18.45 25.56
C ALA A 129 12.32 18.28 24.21
N PRO A 130 13.06 17.16 24.05
CA PRO A 130 13.96 16.96 22.91
C PRO A 130 13.24 16.93 21.56
N VAL A 131 12.03 16.42 21.53
CA VAL A 131 11.22 16.28 20.31
C VAL A 131 10.16 17.37 20.18
N GLY A 132 10.04 18.26 21.17
CA GLY A 132 9.04 19.34 21.20
C GLY A 132 8.18 19.32 22.45
N ILE A 133 7.12 20.15 22.44
CA ILE A 133 6.12 20.26 23.50
C ILE A 133 4.73 20.00 22.91
N PRO A 134 3.80 19.41 23.70
CA PRO A 134 3.91 19.01 25.10
C PRO A 134 4.85 17.82 25.31
N GLN A 135 5.37 17.67 26.53
CA GLN A 135 6.14 16.50 26.93
C GLN A 135 5.76 16.12 28.35
N ILE A 136 5.27 14.90 28.57
CA ILE A 136 4.96 14.36 29.90
C ILE A 136 5.87 13.18 30.20
N TYR A 137 6.39 13.13 31.39
CA TYR A 137 7.10 11.99 31.96
C TYR A 137 6.42 11.52 33.24
N VAL A 138 6.14 10.23 33.35
CA VAL A 138 5.74 9.59 34.60
C VAL A 138 6.96 8.84 35.12
N VAL A 139 7.48 9.26 36.24
CA VAL A 139 8.79 8.83 36.78
C VAL A 139 8.61 8.14 38.12
N SER A 140 9.23 6.96 38.28
CA SER A 140 9.19 6.20 39.54
C SER A 140 10.06 6.83 40.62
N ALA A 141 9.91 6.36 41.87
CA ALA A 141 10.74 6.78 43.00
C ALA A 141 12.25 6.53 42.77
N GLU A 142 12.60 5.55 41.96
CA GLU A 142 13.98 5.21 41.57
C GLU A 142 14.51 6.07 40.41
N GLY A 143 13.72 7.05 39.93
CA GLY A 143 14.08 7.93 38.80
C GLY A 143 13.89 7.30 37.41
N GLN A 144 13.19 6.16 37.32
CA GLN A 144 12.93 5.51 36.04
C GLN A 144 11.70 6.13 35.35
N VAL A 145 11.81 6.43 34.06
CA VAL A 145 10.67 6.87 33.23
C VAL A 145 9.81 5.65 32.90
N LEU A 146 8.61 5.60 33.45
CA LEU A 146 7.64 4.51 33.23
C LEU A 146 6.72 4.78 32.03
N ALA A 147 6.45 6.07 31.75
CA ALA A 147 5.69 6.46 30.57
C ALA A 147 6.14 7.84 30.08
N THR A 148 6.06 8.02 28.77
CA THR A 148 6.32 9.30 28.09
C THR A 148 5.18 9.60 27.12
N PHE A 149 4.67 10.83 27.15
CA PHE A 149 3.67 11.32 26.23
C PHE A 149 4.13 12.65 25.61
N ASN A 150 3.77 12.89 24.36
CA ASN A 150 4.14 14.08 23.61
C ASN A 150 3.04 14.46 22.60
N ASP A 151 3.29 15.41 21.72
CA ASP A 151 2.40 15.85 20.66
C ASP A 151 1.90 14.74 19.71
N ARG A 152 2.65 13.62 19.60
CA ARG A 152 2.30 12.47 18.75
C ARG A 152 1.45 11.42 19.46
N ASN A 153 1.43 11.40 20.79
CA ASN A 153 0.72 10.42 21.59
C ASN A 153 0.03 11.06 22.81
N ILE A 154 -0.67 12.18 22.62
CA ILE A 154 -1.40 12.91 23.65
C ILE A 154 -2.28 11.93 24.45
N PRO A 155 -2.12 11.80 25.78
CA PRO A 155 -2.89 10.85 26.57
C PRO A 155 -4.31 11.36 26.82
N ASP A 156 -5.27 10.47 26.89
CA ASP A 156 -6.52 10.74 27.58
C ASP A 156 -6.37 10.52 29.11
N PHE A 157 -7.44 10.81 29.84
CA PHE A 157 -7.45 10.64 31.28
C PHE A 157 -7.11 9.20 31.73
N ASN A 158 -7.63 8.20 31.06
CA ASN A 158 -7.42 6.80 31.43
C ASN A 158 -5.96 6.39 31.21
N ARG A 159 -5.39 6.69 30.08
CA ARG A 159 -3.99 6.36 29.75
C ARG A 159 -3.00 7.02 30.70
N LEU A 160 -3.20 8.30 31.03
CA LEU A 160 -2.31 8.98 31.97
C LEU A 160 -2.52 8.46 33.40
N SER A 161 -3.77 8.19 33.80
CA SER A 161 -4.09 7.60 35.11
C SER A 161 -3.49 6.20 35.27
N GLU A 162 -3.59 5.35 34.25
CA GLU A 162 -2.99 4.00 34.27
C GLU A 162 -1.47 4.08 34.45
N ALA A 163 -0.80 5.00 33.77
CA ALA A 163 0.63 5.20 33.94
C ALA A 163 0.99 5.68 35.37
N VAL A 164 0.17 6.58 35.94
CA VAL A 164 0.33 7.07 37.30
C VAL A 164 0.06 5.98 38.33
N GLU A 165 -0.98 5.18 38.15
CA GLU A 165 -1.28 4.04 39.07
C GLU A 165 -0.17 2.99 39.03
N ALA A 166 0.34 2.62 37.85
CA ALA A 166 1.49 1.74 37.72
C ALA A 166 2.72 2.27 38.48
N CYS A 167 2.88 3.60 38.51
CA CYS A 167 3.94 4.27 39.26
C CYS A 167 3.72 4.19 40.79
N LEU A 168 2.46 4.32 41.22
CA LEU A 168 2.10 4.36 42.66
C LEU A 168 2.03 2.98 43.31
N ASP A 169 1.64 1.93 42.58
CA ASP A 169 1.44 0.59 43.13
C ASP A 169 2.75 -0.07 43.59
N GLY A 170 3.90 0.65 43.52
CA GLY A 170 5.19 0.18 43.99
C GLY A 170 5.61 -1.14 43.35
N GLN A 171 5.05 -1.44 42.19
CA GLN A 171 5.51 -2.53 41.35
C GLN A 171 6.82 -2.16 40.65
N SER A 172 7.71 -1.52 41.38
CA SER A 172 9.11 -1.57 41.09
C SER A 172 9.76 -2.84 41.71
N LYS A 173 9.14 -3.99 41.50
CA LYS A 173 9.94 -5.06 40.93
C LYS A 173 10.21 -4.52 39.56
N SER A 174 11.44 -4.18 39.22
CA SER A 174 11.87 -4.00 37.83
C SER A 174 11.28 -5.21 37.11
N ALA A 175 10.14 -4.98 36.44
CA ALA A 175 9.56 -6.07 35.69
C ALA A 175 10.68 -6.43 34.74
N ASP A 176 11.22 -7.66 34.92
CA ASP A 176 12.27 -8.12 34.03
C ASP A 176 11.83 -7.79 32.62
N THR A 177 12.55 -6.91 31.97
CA THR A 177 12.18 -6.36 30.66
C THR A 177 13.20 -6.77 29.62
N VAL A 178 12.78 -6.74 28.39
CA VAL A 178 13.62 -6.98 27.22
C VAL A 178 13.56 -5.74 26.30
N ASN A 179 14.68 -5.39 25.68
CA ASN A 179 14.74 -4.39 24.64
C ASN A 179 14.62 -5.08 23.28
N VAL A 180 13.50 -4.89 22.61
CA VAL A 180 13.20 -5.55 21.33
C VAL A 180 13.49 -4.59 20.20
N HIS A 181 14.44 -4.94 19.35
CA HIS A 181 14.76 -4.26 18.10
C HIS A 181 14.04 -4.98 16.97
N VAL A 182 13.14 -4.32 16.30
CA VAL A 182 12.44 -4.88 15.16
C VAL A 182 13.15 -4.47 13.88
N ARG A 183 13.51 -5.48 13.08
CA ARG A 183 14.01 -5.29 11.72
C ARG A 183 12.90 -5.57 10.75
N LEU A 184 12.50 -4.56 9.98
CA LEU A 184 11.52 -4.70 8.92
C LEU A 184 12.24 -5.03 7.62
N ASN A 185 11.82 -6.09 6.96
CA ASN A 185 12.26 -6.46 5.62
C ASN A 185 11.09 -6.22 4.66
N ALA A 186 11.29 -5.37 3.65
CA ALA A 186 10.30 -5.11 2.61
C ALA A 186 10.80 -5.66 1.27
N PRO A 187 10.95 -6.99 1.12
CA PRO A 187 11.49 -7.58 -0.09
C PRO A 187 10.54 -7.32 -1.25
N PHE A 188 11.08 -6.91 -2.38
CA PHE A 188 10.36 -6.96 -3.64
C PHE A 188 10.62 -8.33 -4.26
N ARG A 189 9.59 -9.15 -4.42
CA ARG A 189 9.73 -10.41 -5.16
C ARG A 189 9.86 -10.09 -6.65
N SER A 190 11.06 -9.73 -7.06
CA SER A 190 11.44 -9.67 -8.46
C SER A 190 12.23 -10.93 -8.76
N SER A 191 11.73 -11.76 -9.65
CA SER A 191 12.62 -12.72 -10.28
C SER A 191 13.69 -11.92 -11.04
N SER A 192 14.95 -12.32 -10.92
CA SER A 192 16.12 -11.70 -11.55
C SER A 192 16.05 -11.58 -13.08
N ASP A 193 14.99 -12.09 -13.71
CA ASP A 193 14.75 -12.10 -15.15
C ASP A 193 13.80 -11.00 -15.66
N ILE A 194 13.46 -10.01 -14.85
CA ILE A 194 12.55 -8.94 -15.27
C ILE A 194 13.32 -7.85 -16.02
N GLY A 195 13.70 -8.12 -17.23
CA GLY A 195 14.13 -7.07 -18.15
C GLY A 195 13.01 -6.04 -18.33
N GLY A 196 13.23 -4.80 -17.85
CA GLY A 196 12.46 -3.63 -18.25
C GLY A 196 11.40 -3.08 -17.29
N GLY A 197 11.08 -3.71 -16.19
CA GLY A 197 10.23 -3.09 -15.17
C GLY A 197 11.09 -2.35 -14.14
N THR A 198 11.12 -1.02 -14.15
CA THR A 198 11.83 -0.25 -13.12
C THR A 198 11.08 -0.42 -11.80
N VAL A 199 11.76 -0.94 -10.77
CA VAL A 199 11.28 -0.82 -9.39
C VAL A 199 11.43 0.66 -9.02
N ILE A 200 10.35 1.28 -8.59
CA ILE A 200 10.38 2.66 -8.13
C ILE A 200 10.73 2.61 -6.63
N ALA A 201 11.67 3.45 -6.19
CA ALA A 201 12.09 3.48 -4.79
C ALA A 201 10.92 3.61 -3.80
N SER A 202 9.87 4.34 -4.18
CA SER A 202 8.64 4.48 -3.38
C SER A 202 7.88 3.16 -3.13
N GLU A 203 8.12 2.12 -3.93
CA GLU A 203 7.46 0.82 -3.72
C GLU A 203 7.95 0.09 -2.47
N SER A 204 9.18 0.39 -2.05
CA SER A 204 9.80 -0.23 -0.88
C SER A 204 10.03 0.76 0.26
N LEU A 205 9.63 2.01 0.07
CA LEU A 205 9.78 3.04 1.09
C LEU A 205 8.81 2.79 2.24
N ILE A 206 9.36 2.77 3.46
CA ILE A 206 8.61 2.82 4.71
C ILE A 206 8.94 4.16 5.35
N SER A 207 7.96 5.06 5.43
CA SER A 207 8.08 6.38 6.03
C SER A 207 7.51 6.44 7.44
N SER A 208 6.54 5.58 7.73
CA SER A 208 5.94 5.43 9.05
C SER A 208 5.57 3.97 9.30
N VAL A 209 5.58 3.56 10.56
CA VAL A 209 5.13 2.22 10.96
C VAL A 209 4.49 2.26 12.34
N ARG A 210 3.40 1.52 12.50
CA ARG A 210 2.86 1.15 13.81
C ARG A 210 3.17 -0.30 14.09
N LEU A 211 3.91 -0.54 15.19
CA LEU A 211 4.19 -1.88 15.72
C LEU A 211 3.17 -2.24 16.79
N PHE A 212 2.73 -3.49 16.78
CA PHE A 212 1.83 -4.05 17.78
C PHE A 212 2.48 -5.26 18.43
N PHE A 213 2.34 -5.36 19.75
CA PHE A 213 2.83 -6.46 20.56
C PHE A 213 1.65 -7.05 21.34
N PHE A 214 1.19 -8.21 20.90
CA PHE A 214 0.13 -8.95 21.59
C PHE A 214 0.74 -10.05 22.45
N ASN A 215 0.17 -10.29 23.62
CA ASN A 215 0.50 -11.47 24.39
C ASN A 215 0.03 -12.71 23.63
N SER A 216 0.94 -13.63 23.31
CA SER A 216 0.63 -14.79 22.46
C SER A 216 -0.41 -15.74 23.04
N ASP A 217 -0.52 -15.82 24.38
CA ASP A 217 -1.44 -16.75 25.04
C ASP A 217 -2.85 -16.17 25.18
N THR A 218 -2.95 -14.88 25.52
CA THR A 218 -4.24 -14.20 25.75
C THR A 218 -4.74 -13.46 24.51
N LYS A 219 -3.89 -13.26 23.51
CA LYS A 219 -4.14 -12.46 22.31
C LYS A 219 -4.52 -11.01 22.61
N LYS A 220 -4.22 -10.53 23.81
CA LYS A 220 -4.48 -9.15 24.23
C LYS A 220 -3.31 -8.25 23.86
N LEU A 221 -3.61 -7.04 23.42
CA LEU A 221 -2.61 -6.01 23.15
C LEU A 221 -1.86 -5.64 24.45
N VAL A 222 -0.54 -5.66 24.41
CA VAL A 222 0.33 -5.26 25.50
C VAL A 222 0.89 -3.87 25.27
N ALA A 223 1.33 -3.61 24.04
CA ALA A 223 1.86 -2.31 23.64
C ALA A 223 1.72 -2.11 22.14
N TYR A 224 1.63 -0.85 21.71
CA TYR A 224 1.88 -0.45 20.33
C TYR A 224 2.81 0.76 20.30
N HIS A 225 3.52 0.95 19.20
CA HIS A 225 4.44 2.07 19.02
C HIS A 225 4.33 2.62 17.60
N ASP A 226 4.12 3.94 17.51
CA ASP A 226 4.20 4.68 16.26
C ASP A 226 5.62 5.18 16.07
N ILE A 227 6.17 4.95 14.90
CA ILE A 227 7.53 5.32 14.51
C ILE A 227 7.47 6.00 13.16
N ASP A 228 7.90 7.26 13.12
CA ASP A 228 8.03 8.07 11.92
C ASP A 228 9.51 8.34 11.63
N ASP A 229 9.80 8.91 10.47
CA ASP A 229 11.17 9.26 10.04
C ASP A 229 12.15 8.07 10.05
N ILE A 230 11.71 6.98 9.47
CA ILE A 230 12.46 5.73 9.43
C ILE A 230 13.50 5.79 8.30
N THR A 231 14.76 5.54 8.64
CA THR A 231 15.85 5.50 7.67
C THR A 231 16.18 4.06 7.28
N PRO A 232 16.23 3.73 5.98
CA PRO A 232 16.63 2.39 5.56
C PRO A 232 18.10 2.13 5.90
N LEU A 233 18.41 0.92 6.34
CA LEU A 233 19.79 0.46 6.45
C LEU A 233 20.41 0.37 5.05
N ALA A 234 21.66 0.79 4.92
CA ALA A 234 22.40 0.59 3.68
C ALA A 234 22.48 -0.91 3.37
N THR A 235 21.82 -1.33 2.31
CA THR A 235 21.88 -2.72 1.85
C THR A 235 23.18 -2.97 1.09
N SER A 236 23.69 -4.20 1.17
CA SER A 236 24.84 -4.63 0.38
C SER A 236 24.55 -4.52 -1.12
N VAL A 237 25.57 -4.21 -1.89
CA VAL A 237 25.57 -3.71 -3.27
C VAL A 237 24.86 -4.59 -4.33
N ASP A 238 24.45 -5.81 -4.00
CA ASP A 238 23.97 -6.77 -5.00
C ASP A 238 22.44 -6.83 -5.21
N ASN A 239 21.65 -6.29 -4.28
CA ASN A 239 20.19 -6.21 -4.45
C ASN A 239 19.70 -4.79 -4.15
N GLN A 240 19.65 -3.97 -5.17
CA GLN A 240 19.22 -2.55 -5.12
C GLN A 240 17.76 -2.33 -4.62
N TYR A 241 17.03 -3.39 -4.29
CA TYR A 241 15.57 -3.34 -4.09
C TYR A 241 15.07 -3.95 -2.77
N ASP A 242 15.96 -4.56 -1.99
CA ASP A 242 15.60 -5.10 -0.67
C ASP A 242 15.93 -4.06 0.40
N PHE A 243 14.93 -3.30 0.82
CA PHE A 243 15.09 -2.34 1.89
C PHE A 243 14.88 -3.02 3.24
N THR A 244 15.86 -2.90 4.11
CA THR A 244 15.78 -3.33 5.51
C THR A 244 15.81 -2.09 6.40
N TYR A 245 14.93 -2.05 7.37
CA TYR A 245 14.81 -0.96 8.34
C TYR A 245 15.03 -1.52 9.74
N LEU A 246 15.91 -0.90 10.52
CA LEU A 246 16.06 -1.21 11.94
C LEU A 246 15.33 -0.14 12.74
N LEU A 247 14.34 -0.57 13.50
CA LEU A 247 13.54 0.33 14.31
C LEU A 247 14.18 0.56 15.68
N PRO A 248 13.89 1.70 16.33
CA PRO A 248 14.26 1.96 17.70
C PRO A 248 13.81 0.81 18.62
N ALA A 249 14.59 0.56 19.68
CA ALA A 249 14.26 -0.50 20.63
C ALA A 249 12.97 -0.21 21.39
N VAL A 250 12.10 -1.18 21.45
CA VAL A 250 10.90 -1.16 22.28
C VAL A 250 11.15 -1.95 23.55
N ARG A 251 10.88 -1.37 24.68
CA ARG A 251 11.02 -2.04 25.99
C ARG A 251 9.72 -2.73 26.36
N LEU A 252 9.77 -4.05 26.51
CA LEU A 252 8.61 -4.89 26.85
C LEU A 252 8.86 -5.69 28.14
N PRO A 253 7.80 -6.02 28.92
CA PRO A 253 7.87 -7.06 29.93
C PRO A 253 8.32 -8.40 29.34
N LEU A 254 8.88 -9.30 30.16
CA LEU A 254 9.17 -10.65 29.70
C LEU A 254 7.89 -11.41 29.39
N GLY A 255 7.89 -12.20 28.33
CA GLY A 255 6.71 -12.98 27.93
C GLY A 255 6.79 -13.53 26.52
N TYR A 256 5.67 -14.06 26.07
CA TYR A 256 5.47 -14.50 24.69
C TYR A 256 4.66 -13.46 23.94
N TYR A 257 5.16 -13.05 22.78
CA TYR A 257 4.56 -11.99 21.99
C TYR A 257 4.33 -12.40 20.54
N ASP A 258 3.16 -12.04 20.02
CA ASP A 258 2.92 -11.99 18.59
C ASP A 258 3.12 -10.54 18.13
N ILE A 259 4.00 -10.35 17.14
CA ILE A 259 4.44 -9.02 16.71
C ILE A 259 3.91 -8.74 15.30
N PHE A 260 3.17 -7.65 15.18
CA PHE A 260 2.63 -7.17 13.91
C PHE A 260 3.11 -5.77 13.59
N ALA A 261 3.18 -5.46 12.30
CA ALA A 261 3.53 -4.13 11.81
C ALA A 261 2.59 -3.71 10.69
N ILE A 262 2.22 -2.43 10.68
CA ILE A 262 1.53 -1.77 9.56
C ILE A 262 2.35 -0.55 9.20
N ALA A 263 2.70 -0.40 7.93
CA ALA A 263 3.51 0.71 7.44
C ALA A 263 2.74 1.57 6.43
N ASN A 264 3.02 2.87 6.45
CA ASN A 264 2.47 3.87 5.53
C ASN A 264 0.94 3.94 5.54
N TYR A 265 0.30 3.73 6.70
CA TYR A 265 -1.14 3.71 6.85
C TYR A 265 -1.59 4.38 8.15
N ASN A 266 -2.45 5.41 8.03
CA ASN A 266 -2.84 6.27 9.15
C ASN A 266 -4.25 6.02 9.69
N ASN A 267 -5.08 5.19 9.01
CA ASN A 267 -6.47 4.97 9.41
C ASN A 267 -6.63 3.76 10.36
N ILE A 268 -5.67 3.58 11.27
CA ILE A 268 -5.72 2.47 12.23
C ILE A 268 -6.59 2.90 13.42
N PRO A 269 -7.63 2.13 13.78
CA PRO A 269 -8.47 2.44 14.94
C PRO A 269 -7.67 2.40 16.25
N ASP A 270 -7.92 3.36 17.14
CA ASP A 270 -7.24 3.43 18.43
C ASP A 270 -7.78 2.44 19.48
N ASN A 271 -8.91 1.76 19.20
CA ASN A 271 -9.58 0.85 20.13
C ASN A 271 -9.29 -0.63 19.88
N ILE A 272 -8.10 -0.94 19.34
CA ILE A 272 -7.66 -2.33 19.17
C ILE A 272 -7.19 -2.86 20.52
N GLU A 273 -7.89 -3.85 21.04
CA GLU A 273 -7.57 -4.52 22.30
C GLU A 273 -7.05 -5.96 22.09
N TYR A 274 -7.45 -6.60 21.01
CA TYR A 274 -7.14 -8.00 20.71
C TYR A 274 -6.62 -8.18 19.28
N GLU A 275 -5.76 -9.17 19.09
CA GLU A 275 -5.14 -9.55 17.82
C GLU A 275 -6.16 -9.74 16.68
N ASN A 276 -7.29 -10.40 16.97
CA ASN A 276 -8.32 -10.64 15.97
C ASN A 276 -8.99 -9.35 15.45
N GLN A 277 -9.04 -8.29 16.27
CA GLN A 277 -9.52 -6.98 15.83
C GLN A 277 -8.54 -6.34 14.84
N LEU A 278 -7.23 -6.46 15.10
CA LEU A 278 -6.20 -5.99 14.18
C LEU A 278 -6.26 -6.76 12.86
N LEU A 279 -6.32 -8.08 12.92
CA LEU A 279 -6.34 -8.93 11.73
C LEU A 279 -7.60 -8.75 10.88
N ALA A 280 -8.73 -8.35 11.48
CA ALA A 280 -9.97 -8.09 10.78
C ALA A 280 -10.04 -6.71 10.10
N LEU A 281 -9.01 -5.88 10.19
CA LEU A 281 -9.01 -4.55 9.59
C LEU A 281 -9.12 -4.63 8.07
N GLU A 282 -10.11 -3.94 7.54
CA GLU A 282 -10.32 -3.77 6.10
C GLU A 282 -10.48 -2.30 5.75
N ASP A 283 -10.10 -1.95 4.53
CA ASP A 283 -10.32 -0.61 3.99
C ASP A 283 -10.66 -0.68 2.50
N SER A 284 -10.92 0.48 1.92
CA SER A 284 -11.31 0.62 0.52
C SER A 284 -10.47 1.67 -0.19
N VAL A 285 -10.32 1.50 -1.49
CA VAL A 285 -9.64 2.45 -2.37
C VAL A 285 -10.58 2.97 -3.45
N SER A 286 -10.29 4.18 -3.90
CA SER A 286 -10.91 4.76 -5.09
C SER A 286 -9.91 4.73 -6.24
N TYR A 287 -10.36 4.30 -7.41
CA TYR A 287 -9.56 4.32 -8.65
C TYR A 287 -9.92 5.54 -9.52
N ALA A 288 -10.21 6.68 -8.92
CA ALA A 288 -10.73 7.86 -9.64
C ALA A 288 -9.85 8.30 -10.84
N ASP A 289 -8.55 7.98 -10.80
CA ASP A 289 -7.59 8.35 -11.84
C ASP A 289 -6.86 7.14 -12.47
N GLY A 290 -7.42 5.94 -12.36
CA GLY A 290 -6.83 4.71 -12.91
C GLY A 290 -5.55 4.24 -12.22
N ILE A 291 -5.05 4.99 -11.25
CA ILE A 291 -3.89 4.67 -10.43
C ILE A 291 -4.34 4.65 -8.98
N MET A 292 -3.95 3.64 -8.24
CA MET A 292 -4.31 3.55 -6.84
C MET A 292 -3.64 4.65 -6.02
N SER A 293 -4.44 5.32 -5.20
CA SER A 293 -3.97 6.28 -4.20
C SER A 293 -3.10 5.67 -3.08
N THR A 294 -2.93 4.35 -3.08
CA THR A 294 -2.11 3.61 -2.10
C THR A 294 -0.61 3.66 -2.36
N LEU A 295 -0.18 4.24 -3.48
CA LEU A 295 1.21 4.58 -3.76
C LEU A 295 1.34 6.09 -3.72
N SER A 296 1.39 6.62 -2.52
CA SER A 296 1.77 8.01 -2.27
C SER A 296 3.28 8.20 -2.45
N SER A 297 3.73 9.44 -2.43
CA SER A 297 5.16 9.76 -2.30
C SER A 297 5.77 9.19 -1.00
N GLU A 298 4.94 8.77 -0.07
CA GLU A 298 5.31 8.23 1.24
C GLU A 298 5.48 6.69 1.25
N GLY A 299 5.22 6.02 0.14
CA GLY A 299 5.36 4.58 -0.02
C GLY A 299 4.04 3.83 -0.15
N ALA A 300 4.14 2.53 -0.39
CA ALA A 300 2.98 1.63 -0.43
C ALA A 300 2.50 1.28 0.97
N ILE A 301 1.19 1.12 1.15
CA ILE A 301 0.66 0.51 2.38
C ILE A 301 1.20 -0.92 2.46
N MET A 302 1.78 -1.26 3.62
CA MET A 302 2.32 -2.59 3.89
C MET A 302 1.84 -3.10 5.23
N SER A 303 1.72 -4.41 5.34
CA SER A 303 1.52 -5.09 6.61
C SER A 303 2.54 -6.20 6.80
N SER A 304 2.77 -6.61 8.04
CA SER A 304 3.61 -7.78 8.29
C SER A 304 2.96 -9.03 7.71
N CYS A 305 3.80 -9.86 7.08
CA CYS A 305 3.40 -11.23 6.81
C CYS A 305 3.31 -11.96 8.15
N ALA A 306 2.25 -12.67 8.40
CA ALA A 306 2.27 -13.68 9.43
C ALA A 306 3.22 -14.78 8.96
N SER A 307 4.41 -14.76 9.46
CA SER A 307 5.40 -15.79 9.17
C SER A 307 5.33 -16.90 10.21
N GLU A 308 6.02 -17.98 9.93
CA GLU A 308 6.22 -19.13 10.83
C GLU A 308 6.75 -18.74 12.24
N ASN A 309 7.21 -17.50 12.44
CA ASN A 309 7.81 -16.99 13.67
C ASN A 309 6.99 -15.86 14.31
N LEU A 310 5.67 -15.89 14.22
CA LEU A 310 4.82 -14.89 14.83
C LEU A 310 5.06 -14.81 16.34
N ARG A 311 5.14 -15.97 17.00
CA ARG A 311 5.36 -16.08 18.44
C ARG A 311 6.84 -15.92 18.78
N GLN A 312 7.15 -14.86 19.50
CA GLN A 312 8.47 -14.57 20.04
C GLN A 312 8.53 -14.91 21.53
N ASP A 313 9.60 -15.59 21.95
CA ASP A 313 9.84 -15.96 23.34
C ASP A 313 10.90 -15.04 23.96
N PHE A 314 10.47 -14.20 24.88
CA PHE A 314 11.33 -13.29 25.63
C PHE A 314 11.41 -13.64 27.12
N THR A 315 10.92 -14.80 27.56
CA THR A 315 10.82 -15.18 28.97
C THR A 315 12.18 -15.26 29.70
N GLY A 316 13.25 -15.62 29.01
CA GLY A 316 14.61 -15.70 29.55
C GLY A 316 15.51 -14.51 29.23
N LYS A 317 14.97 -13.41 28.70
CA LYS A 317 15.74 -12.30 28.09
C LYS A 317 15.84 -11.06 28.99
N VAL A 318 16.03 -11.25 30.30
CA VAL A 318 16.12 -10.15 31.28
C VAL A 318 17.16 -9.12 30.86
N ASN A 319 16.76 -7.87 30.75
CA ASN A 319 17.60 -6.73 30.37
C ASN A 319 18.47 -6.94 29.13
N SER A 320 18.05 -7.87 28.25
CA SER A 320 18.76 -8.21 27.01
C SER A 320 18.25 -7.36 25.86
N HIS A 321 19.11 -7.19 24.84
CA HIS A 321 18.72 -6.69 23.53
C HIS A 321 18.45 -7.88 22.62
N VAL A 322 17.25 -7.95 22.06
CA VAL A 322 16.86 -9.00 21.11
C VAL A 322 16.47 -8.36 19.79
N TYR A 323 16.75 -9.06 18.72
CA TYR A 323 16.44 -8.62 17.36
C TYR A 323 15.41 -9.56 16.76
N VAL A 324 14.32 -8.99 16.26
CA VAL A 324 13.23 -9.72 15.62
C VAL A 324 13.11 -9.26 14.18
N GLU A 325 13.00 -10.20 13.26
CA GLU A 325 12.77 -9.90 11.86
C GLU A 325 11.28 -10.00 11.55
N VAL A 326 10.74 -8.96 10.92
CA VAL A 326 9.36 -8.88 10.46
C VAL A 326 9.38 -8.62 8.96
N ASN A 327 8.89 -9.57 8.20
CA ASN A 327 8.75 -9.43 6.76
C ASN A 327 7.48 -8.66 6.45
N MET A 328 7.61 -7.61 5.65
CA MET A 328 6.52 -6.76 5.21
C MET A 328 6.06 -7.15 3.81
N GLU A 329 4.77 -7.07 3.57
CA GLU A 329 4.18 -7.23 2.25
C GLU A 329 3.28 -6.06 1.90
N ARG A 330 3.30 -5.66 0.64
CA ARG A 330 2.42 -4.61 0.12
C ARG A 330 1.02 -5.16 -0.01
N VAL A 331 0.01 -4.34 0.32
CA VAL A 331 -1.40 -4.72 0.13
C VAL A 331 -1.81 -4.80 -1.35
N VAL A 332 -0.92 -4.42 -2.26
CA VAL A 332 -1.14 -4.39 -3.70
C VAL A 332 -0.25 -5.37 -4.44
N ALA A 333 -0.70 -5.77 -5.62
CA ALA A 333 0.11 -6.39 -6.66
C ALA A 333 0.53 -5.37 -7.71
N LYS A 334 1.70 -5.54 -8.30
CA LYS A 334 2.19 -4.74 -9.42
C LYS A 334 1.94 -5.46 -10.74
N VAL A 335 1.36 -4.75 -11.70
CA VAL A 335 1.20 -5.25 -13.07
C VAL A 335 2.01 -4.38 -14.01
N VAL A 336 2.82 -5.02 -14.83
CA VAL A 336 3.59 -4.35 -15.90
C VAL A 336 3.12 -4.86 -17.24
N LEU A 337 2.74 -3.93 -18.11
CA LEU A 337 2.20 -4.18 -19.44
C LEU A 337 3.19 -3.75 -20.50
N GLY A 338 3.33 -4.55 -21.55
CA GLY A 338 4.14 -4.19 -22.70
C GLY A 338 3.76 -4.98 -23.95
N LYS A 339 4.39 -4.65 -25.06
CA LYS A 339 4.28 -5.38 -26.34
C LYS A 339 5.65 -5.54 -26.98
N VAL A 340 5.85 -6.64 -27.67
CA VAL A 340 7.13 -6.93 -28.34
C VAL A 340 7.33 -6.15 -29.63
N LYS A 341 6.24 -5.68 -30.25
CA LYS A 341 6.25 -4.87 -31.47
C LYS A 341 5.03 -3.96 -31.52
N ASP A 342 5.11 -2.84 -32.24
CA ASP A 342 4.01 -1.87 -32.32
C ASP A 342 2.87 -2.34 -33.21
N VAL A 343 3.18 -3.07 -34.27
CA VAL A 343 2.20 -3.58 -35.23
C VAL A 343 2.30 -5.10 -35.31
N PHE A 344 1.17 -5.77 -35.19
CA PHE A 344 1.02 -7.21 -35.33
C PHE A 344 0.37 -7.52 -36.66
N GLU A 345 0.94 -8.47 -37.39
CA GLU A 345 0.37 -8.95 -38.66
C GLU A 345 -0.56 -10.12 -38.39
N LEU A 346 -1.77 -10.04 -38.92
CA LEU A 346 -2.69 -11.16 -38.98
C LEU A 346 -2.54 -11.82 -40.35
N SER A 347 -2.13 -13.06 -40.37
CA SER A 347 -1.89 -13.81 -41.60
C SER A 347 -2.60 -15.15 -41.59
N HIS A 348 -2.97 -15.59 -42.80
CA HIS A 348 -3.50 -16.94 -43.05
C HIS A 348 -2.88 -17.48 -44.35
N ASP A 349 -2.43 -18.73 -44.34
CA ASP A 349 -1.76 -19.39 -45.46
C ASP A 349 -0.58 -18.58 -46.05
N GLY A 350 0.13 -17.82 -45.18
CA GLY A 350 1.26 -16.98 -45.60
C GLY A 350 0.90 -15.61 -46.17
N GLU A 351 -0.38 -15.29 -46.29
CA GLU A 351 -0.85 -13.96 -46.72
C GLU A 351 -1.30 -13.13 -45.50
N VAL A 352 -0.79 -11.88 -45.41
CA VAL A 352 -1.22 -10.91 -44.40
C VAL A 352 -2.54 -10.31 -44.81
N TYR A 353 -3.60 -10.45 -44.00
CA TYR A 353 -4.91 -9.88 -44.28
C TYR A 353 -5.21 -8.61 -43.46
N ALA A 354 -4.55 -8.40 -42.31
CA ALA A 354 -4.70 -7.18 -41.52
C ALA A 354 -3.47 -6.86 -40.66
N TYR A 355 -3.35 -5.60 -40.27
CA TYR A 355 -2.35 -5.08 -39.34
C TYR A 355 -3.06 -4.55 -38.10
N VAL A 356 -2.63 -4.98 -36.93
CA VAL A 356 -3.21 -4.63 -35.63
C VAL A 356 -2.22 -3.82 -34.82
N ASN A 357 -2.67 -2.65 -34.34
CA ASN A 357 -1.93 -1.83 -33.39
C ASN A 357 -2.72 -1.69 -32.09
N LEU A 358 -2.16 -2.14 -30.97
CA LEU A 358 -2.74 -1.91 -29.65
C LEU A 358 -2.55 -0.44 -29.26
N THR A 359 -3.64 0.29 -29.11
CA THR A 359 -3.63 1.74 -28.85
C THR A 359 -3.85 2.08 -27.39
N ASN A 360 -4.73 1.37 -26.72
CA ASN A 360 -5.14 1.67 -25.36
C ASN A 360 -5.42 0.39 -24.58
N TYR A 361 -5.47 0.50 -23.25
CA TYR A 361 -5.88 -0.58 -22.38
C TYR A 361 -6.68 -0.07 -21.18
N LYS A 362 -7.43 -0.97 -20.57
CA LYS A 362 -8.20 -0.71 -19.35
C LYS A 362 -8.23 -1.98 -18.49
N PHE A 363 -8.00 -1.83 -17.19
CA PHE A 363 -8.27 -2.91 -16.26
C PHE A 363 -9.75 -3.06 -16.02
N VAL A 364 -10.18 -4.28 -15.79
CA VAL A 364 -11.57 -4.64 -15.52
C VAL A 364 -11.66 -5.53 -14.29
N ASN A 365 -12.77 -5.46 -13.56
CA ASN A 365 -13.02 -6.19 -12.31
C ASN A 365 -11.94 -5.94 -11.25
N LEU A 366 -11.55 -4.68 -11.08
CA LEU A 366 -10.66 -4.30 -9.99
C LEU A 366 -11.42 -4.36 -8.66
N ASN A 367 -10.83 -5.02 -7.69
CA ASN A 367 -11.34 -5.02 -6.33
C ASN A 367 -11.10 -3.65 -5.69
N THR A 368 -12.08 -3.11 -4.98
CA THR A 368 -12.02 -1.81 -4.30
C THR A 368 -11.83 -1.94 -2.79
N ARG A 369 -11.84 -3.14 -2.24
CA ARG A 369 -11.69 -3.41 -0.81
C ARG A 369 -10.54 -4.37 -0.56
N PHE A 370 -9.86 -4.19 0.55
CA PHE A 370 -8.75 -5.04 0.94
C PHE A 370 -8.71 -5.23 2.46
N TYR A 371 -8.20 -6.38 2.90
CA TYR A 371 -7.75 -6.56 4.28
C TYR A 371 -6.35 -5.96 4.43
N LEU A 372 -6.07 -5.32 5.56
CA LEU A 372 -4.71 -4.87 5.86
C LEU A 372 -3.76 -6.06 5.94
N PHE A 373 -4.13 -7.11 6.64
CA PHE A 373 -3.38 -8.36 6.68
C PHE A 373 -3.93 -9.35 5.66
N ARG A 374 -3.07 -10.15 5.04
CA ARG A 374 -3.50 -11.16 4.09
C ARG A 374 -4.35 -12.22 4.80
N HIS A 375 -5.50 -12.52 4.24
CA HIS A 375 -6.35 -13.59 4.69
C HIS A 375 -6.30 -14.75 3.70
N LYS A 376 -6.41 -15.96 4.21
CA LYS A 376 -6.69 -17.13 3.40
C LYS A 376 -7.72 -18.02 4.08
N ALA A 377 -8.34 -18.86 3.30
CA ALA A 377 -9.29 -19.83 3.77
C ALA A 377 -9.05 -21.18 3.10
N ARG A 378 -9.18 -22.23 3.87
CA ARG A 378 -9.34 -23.57 3.35
C ARG A 378 -10.83 -23.84 3.17
N LEU A 379 -11.21 -24.24 1.98
CA LEU A 379 -12.61 -24.49 1.63
C LEU A 379 -12.92 -25.99 1.60
N SER A 380 -14.13 -26.33 2.00
CA SER A 380 -14.64 -27.68 1.81
C SER A 380 -15.01 -27.92 0.34
N ARG A 381 -15.31 -29.17 0.00
CA ARG A 381 -15.86 -29.54 -1.33
C ARG A 381 -17.15 -28.78 -1.70
N PHE A 382 -17.80 -28.17 -0.71
CA PHE A 382 -19.04 -27.39 -0.88
C PHE A 382 -18.78 -25.88 -0.85
N GLU A 383 -17.51 -25.47 -0.97
CA GLU A 383 -17.11 -24.08 -1.04
C GLU A 383 -17.54 -23.23 0.16
N GLN A 384 -17.66 -23.87 1.32
CA GLN A 384 -17.85 -23.18 2.58
C GLN A 384 -16.53 -23.12 3.33
N PRO A 385 -16.18 -21.98 3.95
CA PRO A 385 -14.99 -21.88 4.72
C PRO A 385 -15.02 -22.90 5.87
N VAL A 386 -14.02 -23.77 5.91
CA VAL A 386 -13.83 -24.73 6.99
C VAL A 386 -12.98 -24.10 8.08
N GLU A 387 -12.02 -23.28 7.68
CA GLU A 387 -11.06 -22.68 8.57
C GLU A 387 -10.54 -21.36 7.99
N TYR A 388 -10.56 -20.29 8.80
CA TYR A 388 -9.81 -19.09 8.53
C TYR A 388 -8.39 -19.34 9.01
N LEU A 389 -7.47 -19.37 8.08
CA LEU A 389 -6.05 -19.48 8.40
C LEU A 389 -5.52 -18.06 8.65
N LEU A 390 -4.71 -17.94 9.69
CA LEU A 390 -3.96 -16.71 9.92
C LEU A 390 -3.14 -16.36 8.68
N PRO A 391 -2.90 -15.05 8.44
CA PRO A 391 -2.03 -14.63 7.35
C PRO A 391 -0.72 -15.40 7.43
N ASP A 392 -0.39 -16.12 6.41
CA ASP A 392 0.80 -16.93 6.30
C ASP A 392 1.63 -16.40 5.13
N ASN A 393 2.93 -16.62 5.15
CA ASN A 393 3.76 -16.41 3.97
C ASN A 393 3.22 -17.31 2.86
N PHE A 394 2.31 -16.78 2.10
CA PHE A 394 1.84 -17.43 0.91
C PHE A 394 2.98 -17.33 -0.10
N ALA A 395 3.97 -18.19 0.11
CA ALA A 395 4.88 -18.48 -0.95
C ALA A 395 4.01 -19.04 -2.07
N SER A 396 3.89 -18.34 -3.12
CA SER A 396 3.49 -18.63 -4.49
C SER A 396 2.87 -19.98 -4.84
N ASP A 397 3.00 -20.96 -4.03
CA ASP A 397 2.57 -22.31 -4.25
C ASP A 397 1.43 -22.61 -3.29
N SER A 398 0.22 -22.37 -3.75
CA SER A 398 -0.95 -23.04 -3.23
C SER A 398 -0.71 -24.55 -3.37
N GLY A 399 0.01 -25.12 -2.45
CA GLY A 399 0.28 -26.55 -2.48
C GLY A 399 -0.95 -27.41 -2.24
N ALA A 400 -2.07 -26.81 -1.84
CA ALA A 400 -3.33 -27.48 -1.63
C ALA A 400 -4.39 -26.90 -2.58
N ASP A 401 -5.07 -27.78 -3.32
CA ASP A 401 -6.15 -27.42 -4.27
C ASP A 401 -7.36 -26.72 -3.60
N ASP A 402 -7.40 -26.67 -2.28
CA ASP A 402 -8.49 -26.16 -1.47
C ASP A 402 -8.14 -24.89 -0.68
N GLU A 403 -6.94 -24.34 -0.82
CA GLU A 403 -6.53 -23.09 -0.18
C GLU A 403 -6.65 -21.89 -1.13
N TYR A 404 -7.27 -20.80 -0.62
CA TYR A 404 -7.47 -19.55 -1.34
C TYR A 404 -6.96 -18.38 -0.52
N VAL A 405 -6.30 -17.44 -1.17
CA VAL A 405 -6.23 -16.07 -0.65
C VAL A 405 -7.60 -15.45 -0.81
N ILE A 406 -8.10 -14.82 0.24
CA ILE A 406 -9.44 -14.22 0.24
C ILE A 406 -9.36 -12.71 0.39
N ASP A 407 -10.11 -12.01 -0.44
CA ASP A 407 -10.38 -10.59 -0.31
C ASP A 407 -11.75 -10.35 0.38
N PRO A 408 -12.06 -9.13 0.84
CA PRO A 408 -13.33 -8.85 1.55
C PRO A 408 -14.60 -9.18 0.76
N LEU A 409 -14.51 -9.33 -0.55
CA LEU A 409 -15.63 -9.67 -1.44
C LEU A 409 -15.65 -11.14 -1.84
N PHE A 410 -14.65 -11.93 -1.45
CA PHE A 410 -14.48 -13.31 -1.92
C PHE A 410 -15.75 -14.16 -1.75
N PHE A 411 -16.35 -14.18 -0.56
CA PHE A 411 -17.54 -14.97 -0.27
C PHE A 411 -18.82 -14.44 -0.92
N ARG A 412 -18.76 -13.27 -1.55
CA ARG A 412 -19.86 -12.69 -2.34
C ARG A 412 -19.78 -13.03 -3.82
N LYS A 413 -18.69 -13.72 -4.23
CA LYS A 413 -18.44 -14.19 -5.60
C LYS A 413 -18.86 -15.65 -5.75
N ASP A 414 -20.05 -15.99 -5.25
CA ASP A 414 -20.55 -17.38 -5.21
C ASP A 414 -21.32 -17.82 -6.47
N GLY A 415 -21.31 -16.95 -7.50
CA GLY A 415 -22.04 -17.20 -8.75
C GLY A 415 -23.54 -17.03 -8.65
N SER A 416 -24.09 -16.69 -7.48
CA SER A 416 -25.49 -16.34 -7.39
C SER A 416 -25.77 -15.03 -8.16
N LYS A 417 -26.94 -14.92 -8.79
CA LYS A 417 -27.34 -13.71 -9.51
C LYS A 417 -27.36 -12.47 -8.61
N SER A 418 -27.59 -12.65 -7.31
CA SER A 418 -27.57 -11.58 -6.32
C SER A 418 -26.14 -11.09 -6.04
N SER A 419 -25.16 -11.98 -5.92
CA SER A 419 -23.75 -11.65 -5.77
C SER A 419 -23.20 -11.04 -7.04
N PHE A 420 -23.58 -11.57 -8.19
CA PHE A 420 -23.19 -11.06 -9.50
C PHE A 420 -23.75 -9.65 -9.74
N SER A 421 -25.01 -9.37 -9.39
CA SER A 421 -25.59 -8.04 -9.48
C SER A 421 -24.93 -7.05 -8.52
N TYR A 422 -24.47 -7.51 -7.36
CA TYR A 422 -23.70 -6.70 -6.41
C TYR A 422 -22.31 -6.38 -6.96
N LEU A 423 -21.60 -7.38 -7.48
CA LEU A 423 -20.32 -7.18 -8.14
C LEU A 423 -20.46 -6.27 -9.36
N SER A 424 -21.47 -6.48 -10.19
CA SER A 424 -21.75 -5.61 -11.33
C SER A 424 -22.12 -4.19 -10.89
N SER A 425 -22.72 -3.99 -9.72
CA SER A 425 -22.99 -2.66 -9.16
C SER A 425 -21.75 -1.98 -8.60
N VAL A 426 -20.84 -2.74 -7.97
CA VAL A 426 -19.55 -2.24 -7.47
C VAL A 426 -18.61 -1.95 -8.63
N PHE A 427 -18.63 -2.78 -9.67
CA PHE A 427 -17.81 -2.62 -10.87
C PHE A 427 -18.48 -1.85 -12.00
N LYS A 428 -19.74 -1.44 -11.83
CA LYS A 428 -20.53 -0.72 -12.84
C LYS A 428 -19.85 0.54 -13.38
N HIS A 429 -19.03 1.20 -12.57
CA HIS A 429 -18.23 2.34 -13.02
C HIS A 429 -17.19 1.97 -14.08
N TYR A 430 -16.76 0.73 -14.13
CA TYR A 430 -15.80 0.26 -15.12
C TYR A 430 -16.45 -0.34 -16.37
N TYR A 431 -17.70 -0.80 -16.26
CA TYR A 431 -18.40 -1.50 -17.32
C TYR A 431 -19.54 -0.73 -17.98
N SER A 432 -20.21 0.15 -17.22
CA SER A 432 -21.42 0.79 -17.72
C SER A 432 -21.18 2.02 -18.57
N ASP A 433 -19.96 2.53 -18.55
CA ASP A 433 -19.65 3.69 -19.36
C ASP A 433 -18.86 3.26 -20.59
N SER A 434 -19.57 3.20 -21.71
CA SER A 434 -18.98 3.07 -23.04
C SER A 434 -18.15 4.30 -23.43
N SER A 435 -17.91 5.24 -22.50
CA SER A 435 -17.03 6.38 -22.74
C SER A 435 -15.59 5.88 -22.85
N MET A 436 -15.05 6.02 -24.03
CA MET A 436 -13.66 5.70 -24.38
C MET A 436 -12.63 6.54 -23.62
N SER A 437 -13.08 7.48 -22.77
CA SER A 437 -12.24 8.43 -22.05
C SER A 437 -11.35 7.81 -20.97
N ASP A 438 -11.70 6.59 -20.51
CA ASP A 438 -11.00 5.94 -19.37
C ASP A 438 -9.95 4.91 -19.80
N PHE A 439 -9.69 4.76 -21.08
CA PHE A 439 -8.63 3.89 -21.58
C PHE A 439 -7.29 4.61 -21.52
N ALA A 440 -6.33 4.05 -20.77
CA ALA A 440 -4.96 4.54 -20.79
C ALA A 440 -4.28 4.20 -22.12
N ALA A 441 -3.38 5.07 -22.58
CA ALA A 441 -2.59 4.80 -23.77
C ALA A 441 -1.71 3.56 -23.57
N PHE A 442 -1.71 2.66 -24.56
CA PHE A 442 -0.83 1.49 -24.52
C PHE A 442 0.61 1.92 -24.83
N PRO A 443 1.60 1.49 -24.05
CA PRO A 443 2.98 1.87 -24.27
C PRO A 443 3.50 1.35 -25.61
N SER A 444 4.42 2.10 -26.21
CA SER A 444 5.13 1.67 -27.42
C SER A 444 6.02 0.46 -27.15
N SER A 445 6.39 -0.26 -28.21
CA SER A 445 7.33 -1.37 -28.13
C SER A 445 8.61 -0.96 -27.39
N GLY A 446 9.04 -1.76 -26.43
CA GLY A 446 10.18 -1.47 -25.57
C GLY A 446 9.91 -0.52 -24.40
N GLN A 447 8.69 0.01 -24.28
CA GLN A 447 8.21 0.75 -23.12
C GLN A 447 7.21 -0.08 -22.33
N TYR A 448 6.99 0.29 -21.06
CA TYR A 448 6.11 -0.45 -20.15
C TYR A 448 5.14 0.48 -19.43
N GLY A 449 3.88 0.06 -19.38
CA GLY A 449 2.88 0.62 -18.48
C GLY A 449 2.92 -0.11 -17.15
N THR A 450 2.74 0.62 -16.06
CA THR A 450 2.70 0.04 -14.71
C THR A 450 1.39 0.40 -14.03
N ALA A 451 0.80 -0.56 -13.34
CA ALA A 451 -0.38 -0.36 -12.51
C ALA A 451 -0.24 -1.16 -11.21
N TYR A 452 -0.92 -0.68 -10.17
CA TYR A 452 -1.03 -1.37 -8.89
C TYR A 452 -2.49 -1.71 -8.66
N ILE A 453 -2.74 -2.97 -8.30
CA ILE A 453 -4.09 -3.52 -8.14
C ILE A 453 -4.21 -4.31 -6.84
N LEU A 454 -5.40 -4.35 -6.27
CA LEU A 454 -5.69 -5.11 -5.05
C LEU A 454 -5.86 -6.59 -5.34
N GLU A 455 -5.81 -7.39 -4.29
CA GLU A 455 -6.18 -8.80 -4.33
C GLU A 455 -7.58 -8.97 -4.89
N ASN A 456 -7.73 -9.94 -5.78
CA ASN A 456 -9.02 -10.36 -6.31
C ASN A 456 -8.98 -11.85 -6.60
N CYS A 457 -9.67 -12.62 -5.77
CA CYS A 457 -9.71 -14.07 -5.88
C CYS A 457 -11.16 -14.53 -6.01
N ALA A 458 -11.38 -15.64 -6.68
CA ALA A 458 -12.69 -16.25 -6.83
C ALA A 458 -12.56 -17.77 -6.75
N TYR A 459 -13.64 -18.44 -6.39
CA TYR A 459 -13.70 -19.90 -6.41
C TYR A 459 -13.33 -20.46 -7.79
N ALA A 460 -12.71 -21.62 -7.82
CA ALA A 460 -12.30 -22.27 -9.07
C ALA A 460 -13.46 -22.43 -10.07
N THR A 461 -14.66 -22.73 -9.58
CA THR A 461 -15.88 -22.87 -10.39
C THR A 461 -16.36 -21.55 -11.02
N TYR A 462 -15.94 -20.41 -10.50
CA TYR A 462 -16.35 -19.07 -10.98
C TYR A 462 -15.22 -18.29 -11.64
N GLN A 463 -14.06 -18.92 -11.85
CA GLN A 463 -12.92 -18.26 -12.47
C GLN A 463 -13.12 -17.88 -13.95
N ASN A 464 -14.18 -18.37 -14.58
CA ASN A 464 -14.57 -17.98 -15.94
C ASN A 464 -15.68 -16.92 -15.98
N SER A 465 -16.16 -16.47 -14.82
CA SER A 465 -17.17 -15.42 -14.73
C SER A 465 -16.53 -14.03 -14.71
N GLY A 466 -17.30 -12.98 -14.92
CA GLY A 466 -16.83 -11.59 -14.84
C GLY A 466 -16.26 -11.15 -13.48
N ALA A 467 -16.07 -12.07 -12.51
CA ALA A 467 -15.49 -11.78 -11.20
C ALA A 467 -13.95 -11.71 -11.19
N LEU A 468 -13.29 -12.13 -12.26
CA LEU A 468 -11.84 -12.12 -12.38
C LEU A 468 -11.30 -10.75 -12.80
N THR A 469 -10.14 -10.38 -12.30
CA THR A 469 -9.43 -9.20 -12.80
C THR A 469 -8.81 -9.48 -14.17
N GLY A 470 -9.08 -8.61 -15.09
CA GLY A 470 -8.58 -8.70 -16.46
C GLY A 470 -8.16 -7.36 -17.03
N ILE A 471 -7.73 -7.41 -18.28
CA ILE A 471 -7.36 -6.24 -19.06
C ILE A 471 -8.08 -6.33 -20.39
N VAL A 472 -8.74 -5.24 -20.76
CA VAL A 472 -9.27 -5.04 -22.10
C VAL A 472 -8.27 -4.18 -22.87
N PHE A 473 -7.81 -4.69 -23.99
CA PHE A 473 -6.99 -3.96 -24.95
C PHE A 473 -7.87 -3.44 -26.07
N LYS A 474 -7.73 -2.16 -26.37
CA LYS A 474 -8.29 -1.54 -27.56
C LYS A 474 -7.22 -1.52 -28.64
N ALA A 475 -7.61 -1.89 -29.84
CA ALA A 475 -6.72 -1.90 -30.97
C ALA A 475 -7.35 -1.21 -32.18
N SER A 476 -6.51 -0.56 -32.97
CA SER A 476 -6.82 -0.16 -34.32
C SER A 476 -6.36 -1.22 -35.31
N VAL A 477 -7.19 -1.53 -36.30
CA VAL A 477 -6.92 -2.54 -37.32
C VAL A 477 -7.00 -1.93 -38.69
N ASN A 478 -5.98 -2.20 -39.50
CA ASN A 478 -5.91 -1.83 -40.91
C ASN A 478 -6.00 -3.09 -41.76
N PRO A 479 -7.06 -3.28 -42.58
CA PRO A 479 -7.06 -4.31 -43.60
C PRO A 479 -5.88 -4.15 -44.57
N SER A 480 -5.23 -5.22 -44.95
CA SER A 480 -4.17 -5.16 -45.98
C SER A 480 -4.73 -4.86 -47.37
N CYS A 481 -5.93 -5.31 -47.61
CA CYS A 481 -6.70 -5.05 -48.83
C CYS A 481 -8.16 -5.43 -48.62
N VAL A 482 -9.02 -5.01 -49.56
CA VAL A 482 -10.41 -5.44 -49.68
C VAL A 482 -10.59 -6.09 -51.04
N TYR A 483 -11.38 -7.15 -51.12
CA TYR A 483 -11.71 -7.85 -52.35
C TYR A 483 -13.00 -7.27 -52.94
N LEU A 484 -12.90 -6.67 -54.13
CA LEU A 484 -14.00 -6.08 -54.89
C LEU A 484 -14.30 -6.96 -56.09
N TYR A 485 -15.58 -7.25 -56.33
CA TYR A 485 -15.96 -8.01 -57.52
C TYR A 485 -16.03 -7.11 -58.75
N ASP A 486 -15.21 -7.41 -59.76
CA ASP A 486 -15.24 -6.73 -61.06
C ASP A 486 -16.28 -7.43 -61.95
N GLU A 487 -17.39 -6.75 -62.19
CA GLU A 487 -18.50 -7.25 -63.03
C GLU A 487 -18.09 -7.45 -64.50
N GLN A 488 -17.07 -6.74 -64.98
CA GLN A 488 -16.61 -6.86 -66.36
C GLN A 488 -15.70 -8.09 -66.56
N GLN A 489 -14.86 -8.33 -65.56
CA GLN A 489 -13.94 -9.45 -65.62
C GLN A 489 -14.51 -10.73 -64.99
N GLY A 490 -15.61 -10.65 -64.25
CA GLY A 490 -16.23 -11.78 -63.59
C GLY A 490 -15.36 -12.36 -62.44
N THR A 491 -14.46 -11.57 -61.85
CA THR A 491 -13.49 -12.01 -60.86
C THR A 491 -13.31 -10.97 -59.76
N PHE A 492 -12.71 -11.39 -58.62
CA PHE A 492 -12.33 -10.46 -57.56
C PHE A 492 -10.99 -9.80 -57.85
N ILE A 493 -10.97 -8.48 -57.68
CA ILE A 493 -9.74 -7.68 -57.66
C ILE A 493 -9.37 -7.29 -56.24
N ARG A 494 -8.08 -7.21 -55.99
CA ARG A 494 -7.53 -6.83 -54.71
C ARG A 494 -7.32 -5.31 -54.69
N GLU A 495 -8.11 -4.62 -53.87
CA GLU A 495 -8.01 -3.16 -53.68
C GLU A 495 -7.24 -2.86 -52.42
N THR A 496 -6.21 -2.00 -52.48
CA THR A 496 -5.35 -1.63 -51.36
C THR A 496 -5.49 -0.18 -50.92
N ARG A 497 -6.28 0.62 -51.68
CA ARG A 497 -6.50 2.03 -51.37
C ARG A 497 -7.59 2.18 -50.33
N PRO A 498 -7.30 2.72 -49.12
CA PRO A 498 -8.27 2.83 -48.02
C PRO A 498 -9.51 3.65 -48.38
N GLU A 499 -9.39 4.64 -49.26
CA GLU A 499 -10.49 5.48 -49.73
C GLU A 499 -11.51 4.73 -50.58
N MET A 500 -11.18 3.55 -51.05
CA MET A 500 -12.08 2.68 -51.82
C MET A 500 -12.79 1.64 -50.94
N PHE A 501 -12.51 1.63 -49.65
CA PHE A 501 -13.11 0.70 -48.71
C PHE A 501 -14.48 1.25 -48.26
N ALA A 502 -15.47 0.36 -48.13
CA ALA A 502 -16.76 0.73 -47.58
C ALA A 502 -16.67 1.05 -46.07
N GLU A 503 -17.59 1.89 -45.57
CA GLU A 503 -17.72 2.15 -44.12
C GLU A 503 -18.01 0.88 -43.30
N THR A 504 -18.56 -0.14 -43.93
CA THR A 504 -18.78 -1.45 -43.33
C THR A 504 -18.08 -2.49 -44.17
N LEU A 505 -17.17 -3.23 -43.55
CA LEU A 505 -16.46 -4.34 -44.16
C LEU A 505 -16.90 -5.65 -43.54
N TYR A 506 -16.82 -6.70 -44.34
CA TYR A 506 -17.16 -8.07 -43.93
C TYR A 506 -15.96 -8.96 -44.12
N LEU A 507 -15.46 -9.51 -42.99
CA LEU A 507 -14.40 -10.52 -43.02
C LEU A 507 -15.02 -11.91 -43.15
N TYR A 508 -14.69 -12.62 -44.21
CA TYR A 508 -15.03 -14.01 -44.46
C TYR A 508 -13.82 -14.73 -45.03
N ASP A 509 -13.51 -15.88 -44.52
CA ASP A 509 -12.37 -16.70 -44.94
C ASP A 509 -11.06 -15.87 -45.06
N TYR A 510 -10.75 -15.10 -43.99
CA TYR A 510 -9.58 -14.23 -43.90
C TYR A 510 -9.43 -13.16 -44.98
N LYS A 511 -10.55 -12.82 -45.70
CA LYS A 511 -10.61 -11.80 -46.72
C LYS A 511 -11.68 -10.76 -46.39
N PHE A 512 -11.36 -9.48 -46.57
CA PHE A 512 -12.32 -8.38 -46.40
C PHE A 512 -13.07 -8.10 -47.69
N TYR A 513 -14.37 -7.88 -47.55
CA TYR A 513 -15.29 -7.54 -48.65
C TYR A 513 -16.08 -6.27 -48.30
N ASN A 514 -16.40 -5.46 -49.31
CA ASN A 514 -17.18 -4.24 -49.15
C ASN A 514 -18.70 -4.46 -48.96
N SER A 515 -19.20 -5.64 -49.22
CA SER A 515 -20.64 -5.92 -49.13
C SER A 515 -20.96 -7.40 -48.88
N ILE A 516 -22.14 -7.64 -48.31
CA ILE A 516 -22.72 -9.00 -48.22
C ILE A 516 -22.87 -9.66 -49.60
N ARG A 517 -23.12 -8.86 -50.66
CA ARG A 517 -23.18 -9.36 -52.02
C ARG A 517 -21.86 -9.98 -52.47
N ASP A 518 -20.75 -9.34 -52.13
CA ASP A 518 -19.44 -9.83 -52.48
C ASP A 518 -19.09 -11.08 -51.64
N VAL A 519 -19.50 -11.10 -50.39
CA VAL A 519 -19.38 -12.32 -49.55
C VAL A 519 -20.18 -13.46 -50.15
N ASN A 520 -21.43 -13.25 -50.55
CA ASN A 520 -22.26 -14.26 -51.20
C ASN A 520 -21.57 -14.85 -52.45
N ARG A 521 -20.97 -13.97 -53.27
CA ARG A 521 -20.24 -14.40 -54.48
C ARG A 521 -19.00 -15.23 -54.16
N ALA A 522 -18.29 -14.82 -53.12
CA ALA A 522 -17.07 -15.51 -52.72
C ALA A 522 -17.35 -16.88 -52.04
N SER A 523 -18.41 -16.92 -51.22
CA SER A 523 -18.72 -18.07 -50.34
C SER A 523 -19.73 -19.06 -50.97
N GLY A 524 -20.54 -18.62 -51.93
CA GLY A 524 -21.70 -19.38 -52.35
C GLY A 524 -22.89 -19.32 -51.39
N LEU A 525 -22.84 -18.50 -50.37
CA LEU A 525 -23.96 -18.22 -49.46
C LEU A 525 -25.05 -17.45 -50.19
N TYR A 526 -26.29 -17.53 -49.68
CA TYR A 526 -27.45 -16.82 -50.22
C TYR A 526 -28.06 -15.89 -49.17
N LEU A 527 -27.22 -15.06 -48.52
CA LEU A 527 -27.69 -14.09 -47.57
C LEU A 527 -28.47 -12.98 -48.27
N ASP A 528 -29.55 -12.54 -47.61
CA ASP A 528 -30.35 -11.42 -48.14
C ASP A 528 -29.54 -10.11 -48.04
N VAL A 529 -29.19 -9.53 -49.18
CA VAL A 529 -28.39 -8.31 -49.26
C VAL A 529 -29.12 -7.06 -48.78
N LEU A 530 -30.42 -7.12 -48.56
CA LEU A 530 -31.25 -6.03 -48.05
C LEU A 530 -31.50 -6.13 -46.56
N LYS A 531 -31.22 -7.30 -45.95
CA LYS A 531 -31.40 -7.51 -44.53
C LYS A 531 -30.23 -6.89 -43.74
N ARG A 532 -30.55 -6.24 -42.63
CA ARG A 532 -29.57 -5.93 -41.59
C ARG A 532 -29.39 -7.17 -40.69
N TYR A 533 -28.20 -7.68 -40.67
CA TYR A 533 -27.82 -8.79 -39.79
C TYR A 533 -27.20 -8.25 -38.49
N SER A 534 -27.45 -8.94 -37.37
CA SER A 534 -26.66 -8.75 -36.17
C SER A 534 -25.29 -9.44 -36.29
N ASP A 535 -24.34 -9.02 -35.46
CA ASP A 535 -23.00 -9.66 -35.41
C ASP A 535 -23.12 -11.18 -35.11
N ASP A 536 -23.99 -11.57 -34.17
CA ASP A 536 -24.24 -12.97 -33.83
C ASP A 536 -24.82 -13.77 -35.00
N GLU A 537 -25.75 -13.17 -35.78
CA GLU A 537 -26.29 -13.82 -36.98
C GLU A 537 -25.20 -14.04 -38.04
N LEU A 538 -24.35 -13.06 -38.29
CA LEU A 538 -23.26 -13.16 -39.26
C LEU A 538 -22.18 -14.15 -38.79
N GLU A 539 -21.90 -14.20 -37.49
CA GLU A 539 -20.92 -15.14 -36.91
C GLU A 539 -21.33 -16.61 -37.15
N THR A 540 -22.66 -16.92 -37.21
CA THR A 540 -23.14 -18.27 -37.56
C THR A 540 -22.76 -18.69 -39.00
N TYR A 541 -22.46 -17.75 -39.88
CA TYR A 541 -21.99 -17.98 -41.24
C TYR A 541 -20.48 -17.82 -41.38
N GLY A 542 -19.75 -17.64 -40.25
CA GLY A 542 -18.31 -17.37 -40.27
C GLY A 542 -17.95 -15.98 -40.81
N ILE A 543 -18.90 -15.04 -40.78
CA ILE A 543 -18.71 -13.67 -41.27
C ILE A 543 -18.57 -12.75 -40.07
N LYS A 544 -17.56 -11.88 -40.08
CA LYS A 544 -17.37 -10.83 -39.08
C LYS A 544 -17.58 -9.46 -39.73
N GLN A 545 -18.52 -8.68 -39.21
CA GLN A 545 -18.76 -7.32 -39.63
C GLN A 545 -17.89 -6.36 -38.84
N VAL A 546 -17.28 -5.38 -39.50
CA VAL A 546 -16.48 -4.33 -38.89
C VAL A 546 -16.82 -2.96 -39.45
N PHE A 547 -16.85 -1.93 -38.61
CA PHE A 547 -17.12 -0.57 -38.99
C PHE A 547 -15.81 0.16 -39.26
N TYR A 548 -15.57 0.48 -40.53
CA TYR A 548 -14.33 1.07 -40.99
C TYR A 548 -14.48 2.61 -41.09
N ASN A 549 -13.56 3.32 -40.46
CA ASN A 549 -13.56 4.78 -40.49
C ASN A 549 -12.13 5.30 -40.73
N MET A 550 -11.96 6.13 -41.74
CA MET A 550 -10.69 6.80 -42.06
C MET A 550 -9.44 5.91 -42.04
N GLY A 551 -9.52 4.72 -42.59
CA GLY A 551 -8.36 3.84 -42.71
C GLY A 551 -8.23 2.77 -41.62
N VAL A 552 -9.06 2.81 -40.60
CA VAL A 552 -8.99 1.85 -39.47
C VAL A 552 -10.37 1.44 -38.98
N PHE A 553 -10.45 0.30 -38.34
CA PHE A 553 -11.58 -0.03 -37.46
C PHE A 553 -11.03 -0.45 -36.07
N GLU A 554 -11.89 -0.34 -35.07
CA GLU A 554 -11.53 -0.66 -33.69
C GLU A 554 -11.93 -2.10 -33.35
N THR A 555 -11.12 -2.74 -32.53
CA THR A 555 -11.41 -4.06 -31.97
C THR A 555 -10.89 -4.17 -30.55
N PHE A 556 -11.43 -5.09 -29.78
CA PHE A 556 -11.12 -5.27 -28.37
C PHE A 556 -10.71 -6.68 -28.08
N TYR A 557 -9.68 -6.84 -27.23
CA TYR A 557 -9.20 -8.11 -26.74
C TYR A 557 -9.28 -8.11 -25.23
N THR A 558 -9.65 -9.24 -24.62
CA THR A 558 -9.63 -9.40 -23.16
C THR A 558 -8.63 -10.46 -22.76
N TYR A 559 -7.90 -10.15 -21.72
CA TYR A 559 -7.00 -11.08 -21.09
C TYR A 559 -7.28 -11.13 -19.59
N TRP A 560 -7.57 -12.30 -19.05
CA TRP A 560 -7.70 -12.54 -17.61
C TRP A 560 -6.33 -12.80 -17.02
N ILE A 561 -5.95 -12.03 -15.99
CA ILE A 561 -4.62 -12.12 -15.40
C ILE A 561 -4.52 -13.46 -14.65
N ALA A 562 -3.54 -14.27 -15.04
CA ALA A 562 -3.26 -15.55 -14.39
C ALA A 562 -2.20 -15.39 -13.31
N HIS A 563 -2.43 -15.97 -12.14
CA HIS A 563 -1.47 -16.03 -11.05
C HIS A 563 -0.48 -17.18 -11.25
N SER A 564 -0.98 -18.34 -11.71
CA SER A 564 -0.16 -19.49 -12.04
C SER A 564 -0.50 -20.01 -13.43
N GLY A 565 0.46 -20.69 -14.08
CA GLY A 565 0.25 -21.30 -15.39
C GLY A 565 -0.63 -22.55 -15.36
N ASP A 566 -0.88 -23.11 -14.18
CA ASP A 566 -1.53 -24.39 -14.00
C ASP A 566 -3.00 -24.25 -13.57
N SER A 567 -3.71 -25.37 -13.65
CA SER A 567 -5.11 -25.50 -13.22
C SER A 567 -5.15 -25.63 -11.70
N GLY A 568 -5.21 -24.55 -10.97
CA GLY A 568 -5.34 -24.57 -9.50
C GLY A 568 -6.41 -23.59 -9.02
N ALA A 569 -6.72 -23.66 -7.74
CA ALA A 569 -7.67 -22.78 -7.07
C ALA A 569 -7.35 -21.30 -7.31
N MET A 570 -6.07 -20.95 -7.37
CA MET A 570 -5.59 -19.58 -7.52
C MET A 570 -5.20 -19.21 -8.96
N ARG A 571 -5.56 -20.02 -9.97
CA ARG A 571 -5.13 -19.81 -11.37
C ARG A 571 -5.29 -18.37 -11.86
N TYR A 572 -6.43 -17.75 -11.60
CA TYR A 572 -6.75 -16.39 -12.02
C TYR A 572 -6.85 -15.41 -10.83
N GLY A 573 -6.28 -15.76 -9.69
CA GLY A 573 -6.23 -14.89 -8.53
C GLY A 573 -5.22 -13.76 -8.72
N ILE A 574 -5.54 -12.60 -8.18
CA ILE A 574 -4.56 -11.54 -7.94
C ILE A 574 -4.16 -11.58 -6.48
N VAL A 575 -2.90 -11.79 -6.22
CA VAL A 575 -2.35 -11.89 -4.87
C VAL A 575 -1.41 -10.71 -4.62
N ARG A 576 -1.56 -10.05 -3.47
CA ARG A 576 -0.73 -8.92 -3.06
C ARG A 576 0.75 -9.26 -3.08
N ASN A 577 1.58 -8.26 -3.11
CA ASN A 577 3.05 -8.34 -3.10
C ASN A 577 3.64 -9.18 -4.25
N ASN A 578 2.84 -9.49 -5.28
CA ASN A 578 3.28 -10.19 -6.49
C ASN A 578 3.48 -9.23 -7.65
N PHE A 579 4.28 -9.67 -8.60
CA PHE A 579 4.59 -8.96 -9.83
C PHE A 579 4.05 -9.74 -11.02
N TYR A 580 3.13 -9.15 -11.75
CA TYR A 580 2.54 -9.71 -12.97
C TYR A 580 3.13 -8.99 -14.18
N ARG A 581 3.87 -9.72 -15.02
CA ARG A 581 4.41 -9.20 -16.27
C ARG A 581 3.61 -9.72 -17.44
N LEU A 582 2.94 -8.81 -18.13
CA LEU A 582 2.07 -9.12 -19.26
C LEU A 582 2.67 -8.52 -20.53
N MET A 583 3.18 -9.39 -21.40
CA MET A 583 3.80 -9.00 -22.66
C MET A 583 2.99 -9.55 -23.81
N VAL A 584 2.39 -8.68 -24.62
CA VAL A 584 1.72 -9.11 -25.83
C VAL A 584 2.78 -9.47 -26.89
N SER A 585 2.92 -10.74 -27.16
CA SER A 585 3.89 -11.29 -28.10
C SER A 585 3.30 -11.56 -29.49
N SER A 586 2.03 -11.95 -29.54
CA SER A 586 1.31 -12.23 -30.80
C SER A 586 -0.18 -11.89 -30.67
N ILE A 587 -0.82 -11.70 -31.82
CA ILE A 587 -2.26 -11.59 -31.95
C ILE A 587 -2.65 -12.53 -33.09
N GLU A 588 -3.56 -13.46 -32.82
CA GLU A 588 -3.89 -14.55 -33.78
C GLU A 588 -5.11 -14.26 -34.64
N GLY A 589 -5.92 -13.26 -34.27
CA GLY A 589 -7.13 -12.92 -35.03
C GLY A 589 -7.74 -11.61 -34.60
N LEU A 590 -8.84 -11.22 -35.23
CA LEU A 590 -9.60 -10.04 -34.85
C LEU A 590 -10.26 -10.24 -33.48
N GLY A 591 -10.19 -9.21 -32.65
CA GLY A 591 -10.91 -9.13 -31.37
C GLY A 591 -12.42 -8.97 -31.56
N LYS A 592 -13.11 -8.63 -30.48
CA LYS A 592 -14.56 -8.34 -30.48
C LYS A 592 -14.84 -6.91 -30.97
N SER A 593 -16.03 -6.72 -31.58
CA SER A 593 -16.45 -5.40 -32.11
C SER A 593 -16.85 -4.40 -31.04
N ALA A 594 -17.14 -4.86 -29.80
CA ALA A 594 -17.53 -4.02 -28.68
C ALA A 594 -16.99 -4.54 -27.34
N VAL A 595 -16.75 -3.62 -26.40
CA VAL A 595 -16.29 -3.95 -25.04
C VAL A 595 -17.32 -4.80 -24.29
N ILE A 596 -18.61 -4.55 -24.51
CA ILE A 596 -19.72 -5.22 -23.82
C ILE A 596 -19.78 -6.72 -24.10
N THR A 597 -19.40 -7.16 -25.30
CA THR A 597 -19.38 -8.57 -25.68
C THR A 597 -18.22 -9.37 -25.05
N VAL A 598 -17.27 -8.67 -24.45
CA VAL A 598 -16.13 -9.30 -23.78
C VAL A 598 -16.51 -9.82 -22.37
N LEU A 599 -17.63 -9.34 -21.83
CA LEU A 599 -18.04 -9.52 -20.44
C LEU A 599 -19.25 -10.45 -20.26
N GLY A 600 -19.88 -10.83 -21.33
CA GLY A 600 -21.02 -11.69 -21.34
C GLY A 600 -20.67 -13.11 -21.80
N ASN A 601 -20.72 -14.00 -20.86
CA ASN A 601 -20.74 -15.47 -20.86
C ASN A 601 -19.58 -16.08 -20.12
#